data_a53671da2831092251631d6da37675fd
#
_entry.id   a53671da2831092251631d6da37675fd
#
_cell.length_a   1.000
_cell.length_b   1.000
_cell.length_c   1.000
_cell.angle_alpha   90.00
_cell.angle_beta   90.00
_cell.angle_gamma   90.00
#
_symmetry.space_group_name_H-M   'P 1'
#
loop_
_entity.id
_entity.type
_entity.pdbx_description
1 polymer ?
#
loop_
_entity_poly.entity_id
_entity_poly.type
_entity_poly.pdbx_seq_one_letter_code
_entity_poly.pdbx_strand_id
1 'polypeptide(L)'
;PLPPSPEMIGLYLADLASGSGPSPALSVRTIDRRLSGLAWNYAQRGFTLDRKNRHIATVLAGIKRRHTRPPVQKEAILPEDILAMVATLPFDLRGLRDRAILLIGYAGGLRRSEIVSVDHGKDDTPDSGGWIEILDGGAVLALNAKTGWREVEIGRGSSEQTCPVHALEQWLHFAKIDFGPVFVRTSRDGKRALEARLSDKHVARLIKQTVLKSGIRAELPEKDRLALFSGHSLRAGLASSAEVNERYVQKQLGHASAEMTRRYQRRRDRFRVNLTMAAGL
;
A
#
# COMPACT_ATOMS: atom_id res chain seq x y z
N PRO A 1 -34.38 -6.80 5.74
CA PRO A 1 -35.49 -7.75 5.92
C PRO A 1 -34.99 -9.20 5.81
N LEU A 2 -35.71 -10.13 6.39
CA LEU A 2 -35.54 -11.57 6.25
C LEU A 2 -36.90 -12.13 5.80
N PRO A 3 -36.94 -12.86 4.70
CA PRO A 3 -35.90 -13.13 3.70
C PRO A 3 -35.43 -11.86 2.95
N PRO A 4 -34.35 -11.93 2.14
CA PRO A 4 -33.89 -10.77 1.38
C PRO A 4 -34.93 -10.29 0.38
N SER A 5 -35.28 -8.98 0.40
CA SER A 5 -36.14 -8.35 -0.61
C SER A 5 -35.25 -7.67 -1.65
N PRO A 6 -35.28 -8.13 -2.93
CA PRO A 6 -34.50 -7.52 -4.01
C PRO A 6 -34.81 -6.05 -4.23
N GLU A 7 -36.08 -5.62 -4.04
CA GLU A 7 -36.52 -4.23 -4.17
C GLU A 7 -35.85 -3.35 -3.13
N MET A 8 -35.91 -3.77 -1.85
CA MET A 8 -35.29 -3.04 -0.74
C MET A 8 -33.77 -2.96 -0.90
N ILE A 9 -33.16 -4.01 -1.41
CA ILE A 9 -31.71 -4.01 -1.70
C ILE A 9 -31.41 -3.04 -2.85
N GLY A 10 -32.23 -3.02 -3.91
CA GLY A 10 -32.10 -2.04 -4.98
C GLY A 10 -32.17 -0.60 -4.47
N LEU A 11 -33.17 -0.28 -3.62
CA LEU A 11 -33.30 1.03 -2.98
C LEU A 11 -32.09 1.38 -2.12
N TYR A 12 -31.59 0.44 -1.30
CA TYR A 12 -30.38 0.62 -0.51
C TYR A 12 -29.15 0.95 -1.38
N LEU A 13 -28.97 0.26 -2.50
CA LEU A 13 -27.87 0.54 -3.42
C LEU A 13 -27.99 1.92 -4.05
N ALA A 14 -29.22 2.35 -4.41
CA ALA A 14 -29.49 3.68 -4.96
C ALA A 14 -29.19 4.78 -3.93
N ASP A 15 -29.58 4.59 -2.68
CA ASP A 15 -29.29 5.52 -1.58
C ASP A 15 -27.78 5.67 -1.36
N LEU A 16 -27.03 4.57 -1.35
CA LEU A 16 -25.58 4.61 -1.26
C LEU A 16 -24.91 5.37 -2.42
N ALA A 17 -25.51 5.37 -3.60
CA ALA A 17 -24.97 6.05 -4.77
C ALA A 17 -25.35 7.54 -4.80
N SER A 18 -26.52 7.91 -4.27
CA SER A 18 -27.00 9.30 -4.24
C SER A 18 -26.35 10.12 -3.12
N GLY A 19 -26.00 9.47 -1.98
CA GLY A 19 -25.55 10.16 -0.78
C GLY A 19 -26.67 11.01 -0.15
N SER A 20 -27.93 10.57 -0.27
CA SER A 20 -29.11 11.28 0.23
C SER A 20 -29.20 11.31 1.76
N GLY A 21 -28.43 10.49 2.45
CA GLY A 21 -28.35 10.42 3.91
C GLY A 21 -27.19 11.24 4.49
N PRO A 22 -26.89 11.08 5.78
CA PRO A 22 -25.79 11.77 6.46
C PRO A 22 -24.39 11.37 5.95
N SER A 23 -24.31 10.32 5.15
CA SER A 23 -23.06 9.81 4.57
C SER A 23 -22.91 10.26 3.11
N PRO A 24 -21.69 10.63 2.69
CA PRO A 24 -21.45 11.01 1.29
C PRO A 24 -21.67 9.83 0.35
N ALA A 25 -21.98 10.12 -0.92
CA ALA A 25 -22.13 9.15 -1.98
C ALA A 25 -20.90 8.21 -2.06
N LEU A 26 -21.16 6.92 -2.17
CA LEU A 26 -20.11 5.91 -2.21
C LEU A 26 -19.67 5.62 -3.65
N SER A 27 -18.41 5.24 -3.82
CA SER A 27 -17.92 4.78 -5.12
C SER A 27 -18.61 3.49 -5.54
N VAL A 28 -18.78 3.29 -6.86
CA VAL A 28 -19.35 2.07 -7.46
C VAL A 28 -18.69 0.80 -6.91
N ARG A 29 -17.36 0.81 -6.77
CA ARG A 29 -16.60 -0.31 -6.21
C ARG A 29 -16.94 -0.59 -4.74
N THR A 30 -17.19 0.44 -3.95
CA THR A 30 -17.61 0.28 -2.55
C THR A 30 -19.01 -0.28 -2.46
N ILE A 31 -19.92 0.18 -3.33
CA ILE A 31 -21.30 -0.32 -3.42
C ILE A 31 -21.31 -1.81 -3.82
N ASP A 32 -20.56 -2.21 -4.84
CA ASP A 32 -20.46 -3.61 -5.26
C ASP A 32 -19.88 -4.51 -4.16
N ARG A 33 -18.89 -4.03 -3.41
CA ARG A 33 -18.35 -4.74 -2.24
C ARG A 33 -19.39 -4.87 -1.13
N ARG A 34 -20.21 -3.84 -0.84
CA ARG A 34 -21.28 -3.93 0.14
C ARG A 34 -22.34 -4.93 -0.28
N LEU A 35 -22.72 -4.96 -1.56
CA LEU A 35 -23.63 -5.97 -2.08
C LEU A 35 -23.08 -7.40 -1.92
N SER A 36 -21.77 -7.59 -2.14
CA SER A 36 -21.10 -8.88 -1.88
C SER A 36 -21.15 -9.26 -0.40
N GLY A 37 -20.93 -8.29 0.48
CA GLY A 37 -21.03 -8.50 1.93
C GLY A 37 -22.45 -8.84 2.38
N LEU A 38 -23.47 -8.22 1.79
CA LEU A 38 -24.87 -8.56 2.03
C LEU A 38 -25.17 -10.00 1.59
N ALA A 39 -24.76 -10.38 0.37
CA ALA A 39 -24.97 -11.73 -0.14
C ALA A 39 -24.32 -12.78 0.77
N TRP A 40 -23.10 -12.55 1.22
CA TRP A 40 -22.42 -13.41 2.17
C TRP A 40 -23.20 -13.49 3.52
N ASN A 41 -23.63 -12.34 4.04
CA ASN A 41 -24.34 -12.27 5.32
C ASN A 41 -25.70 -13.00 5.29
N TYR A 42 -26.42 -12.92 4.18
CA TYR A 42 -27.65 -13.70 3.98
C TYR A 42 -27.35 -15.19 3.89
N ALA A 43 -26.31 -15.59 3.15
CA ALA A 43 -25.90 -16.99 3.03
C ALA A 43 -25.56 -17.62 4.39
N GLN A 44 -24.88 -16.87 5.30
CA GLN A 44 -24.63 -17.35 6.68
C GLN A 44 -25.91 -17.59 7.49
N ARG A 45 -27.05 -17.04 7.07
CA ARG A 45 -28.37 -17.21 7.71
C ARG A 45 -29.28 -18.18 6.96
N GLY A 46 -28.74 -18.93 6.00
CA GLY A 46 -29.50 -19.89 5.19
C GLY A 46 -30.37 -19.25 4.08
N PHE A 47 -30.19 -17.96 3.79
CA PHE A 47 -30.92 -17.29 2.72
C PHE A 47 -30.02 -17.03 1.52
N THR A 48 -30.57 -17.25 0.31
CA THR A 48 -29.86 -16.92 -0.94
C THR A 48 -30.26 -15.54 -1.44
N LEU A 49 -29.29 -14.67 -1.65
CA LEU A 49 -29.48 -13.40 -2.33
C LEU A 49 -29.06 -13.53 -3.79
N ASP A 50 -30.03 -13.56 -4.70
CA ASP A 50 -29.77 -13.58 -6.14
C ASP A 50 -29.37 -12.16 -6.61
N ARG A 51 -28.08 -11.96 -6.82
CA ARG A 51 -27.52 -10.69 -7.33
C ARG A 51 -27.91 -10.40 -8.78
N LYS A 52 -28.37 -11.42 -9.53
CA LYS A 52 -28.87 -11.28 -10.92
C LYS A 52 -30.35 -10.91 -10.99
N ASN A 53 -31.05 -10.92 -9.82
CA ASN A 53 -32.43 -10.48 -9.78
C ASN A 53 -32.58 -9.10 -10.42
N ARG A 54 -33.62 -8.95 -11.25
CA ARG A 54 -33.88 -7.76 -12.07
C ARG A 54 -33.78 -6.44 -11.28
N HIS A 55 -34.35 -6.36 -10.09
CA HIS A 55 -34.36 -5.15 -9.27
C HIS A 55 -32.94 -4.75 -8.82
N ILE A 56 -32.09 -5.71 -8.46
CA ILE A 56 -30.71 -5.47 -8.05
C ILE A 56 -29.83 -5.19 -9.27
N ALA A 57 -29.91 -6.03 -10.29
CA ALA A 57 -29.03 -5.95 -11.46
C ALA A 57 -29.26 -4.65 -12.24
N THR A 58 -30.52 -4.24 -12.46
CA THR A 58 -30.86 -3.01 -13.20
C THR A 58 -30.38 -1.77 -12.45
N VAL A 59 -30.60 -1.70 -11.14
CA VAL A 59 -30.13 -0.57 -10.31
C VAL A 59 -28.62 -0.51 -10.32
N LEU A 60 -27.93 -1.62 -10.10
CA LEU A 60 -26.47 -1.67 -10.10
C LEU A 60 -25.87 -1.29 -11.48
N ALA A 61 -26.50 -1.72 -12.58
CA ALA A 61 -26.10 -1.33 -13.93
C ALA A 61 -26.27 0.18 -14.16
N GLY A 62 -27.39 0.75 -13.71
CA GLY A 62 -27.64 2.19 -13.74
C GLY A 62 -26.60 2.99 -12.92
N ILE A 63 -26.30 2.54 -11.72
CA ILE A 63 -25.25 3.12 -10.86
C ILE A 63 -23.89 3.06 -11.57
N LYS A 64 -23.52 1.91 -12.12
CA LYS A 64 -22.25 1.75 -12.86
C LYS A 64 -22.17 2.73 -14.03
N ARG A 65 -23.21 2.83 -14.84
CA ARG A 65 -23.23 3.75 -15.99
C ARG A 65 -23.12 5.23 -15.59
N ARG A 66 -23.81 5.64 -14.53
CA ARG A 66 -23.88 7.06 -14.12
C ARG A 66 -22.73 7.52 -13.24
N HIS A 67 -22.21 6.66 -12.37
CA HIS A 67 -21.27 7.03 -11.31
C HIS A 67 -19.86 6.45 -11.49
N THR A 68 -19.60 5.66 -12.55
CA THR A 68 -18.24 5.17 -12.81
C THR A 68 -17.33 6.35 -13.16
N ARG A 69 -16.25 6.46 -12.42
CA ARG A 69 -15.15 7.40 -12.68
C ARG A 69 -13.86 6.63 -12.82
N PRO A 70 -12.91 7.12 -13.64
CA PRO A 70 -11.59 6.53 -13.69
C PRO A 70 -11.00 6.45 -12.27
N PRO A 71 -10.35 5.34 -11.91
CA PRO A 71 -9.74 5.20 -10.60
C PRO A 71 -8.62 6.23 -10.44
N VAL A 72 -8.71 7.04 -9.39
CA VAL A 72 -7.62 7.95 -9.00
C VAL A 72 -6.53 7.10 -8.35
N GLN A 73 -5.43 6.92 -9.08
CA GLN A 73 -4.25 6.23 -8.57
C GLN A 73 -3.40 7.19 -7.76
N LYS A 74 -2.81 6.69 -6.68
CA LYS A 74 -1.82 7.45 -5.91
C LYS A 74 -0.54 7.62 -6.73
N GLU A 75 0.16 8.74 -6.52
CA GLU A 75 1.45 8.96 -7.14
C GLU A 75 2.51 7.99 -6.62
N ALA A 76 3.42 7.62 -7.49
CA ALA A 76 4.61 6.87 -7.15
C ALA A 76 5.61 7.82 -6.46
N ILE A 77 6.27 7.34 -5.43
CA ILE A 77 7.47 7.98 -4.85
C ILE A 77 8.65 7.47 -5.66
N LEU A 78 9.27 8.34 -6.43
CA LEU A 78 10.40 7.99 -7.28
C LEU A 78 11.73 7.92 -6.49
N PRO A 79 12.86 7.46 -7.08
CA PRO A 79 14.14 7.38 -6.37
C PRO A 79 14.58 8.72 -5.77
N GLU A 80 14.47 9.81 -6.52
CA GLU A 80 14.77 11.16 -6.07
C GLU A 80 13.87 11.61 -4.92
N ASP A 81 12.60 11.25 -4.96
CA ASP A 81 11.63 11.57 -3.91
C ASP A 81 11.97 10.85 -2.61
N ILE A 82 12.29 9.54 -2.66
CA ILE A 82 12.62 8.78 -1.45
C ILE A 82 13.89 9.31 -0.79
N LEU A 83 14.89 9.72 -1.58
CA LEU A 83 16.11 10.33 -1.07
C LEU A 83 15.79 11.68 -0.37
N ALA A 84 14.99 12.54 -1.00
CA ALA A 84 14.56 13.80 -0.43
C ALA A 84 13.75 13.58 0.87
N MET A 85 12.86 12.61 0.91
CA MET A 85 12.09 12.26 2.11
C MET A 85 12.99 11.79 3.26
N VAL A 86 13.94 10.91 2.98
CA VAL A 86 14.90 10.38 3.97
C VAL A 86 15.78 11.50 4.53
N ALA A 87 16.20 12.46 3.70
CA ALA A 87 16.99 13.60 4.12
C ALA A 87 16.27 14.53 5.14
N THR A 88 14.93 14.49 5.20
CA THR A 88 14.16 15.29 6.18
C THR A 88 14.11 14.67 7.58
N LEU A 89 14.57 13.43 7.75
CA LEU A 89 14.47 12.72 9.02
C LEU A 89 15.60 13.11 9.99
N PRO A 90 15.30 13.29 11.27
CA PRO A 90 16.31 13.60 12.26
C PRO A 90 17.23 12.40 12.53
N PHE A 91 18.41 12.67 13.09
CA PHE A 91 19.38 11.65 13.55
C PHE A 91 19.12 11.28 15.02
N ASP A 92 17.90 10.90 15.34
CA ASP A 92 17.50 10.32 16.61
C ASP A 92 16.94 8.90 16.38
N LEU A 93 16.64 8.20 17.48
CA LEU A 93 16.14 6.82 17.39
C LEU A 93 14.86 6.69 16.54
N ARG A 94 13.99 7.70 16.60
CA ARG A 94 12.77 7.75 15.78
C ARG A 94 13.10 7.92 14.31
N GLY A 95 14.03 8.82 14.00
CA GLY A 95 14.47 9.04 12.61
C GLY A 95 15.18 7.82 12.01
N LEU A 96 15.99 7.08 12.81
CA LEU A 96 16.57 5.81 12.37
C LEU A 96 15.51 4.79 12.00
N ARG A 97 14.49 4.61 12.85
CA ARG A 97 13.35 3.74 12.56
C ARG A 97 12.63 4.15 11.28
N ASP A 98 12.29 5.43 11.19
CA ASP A 98 11.49 5.97 10.11
C ASP A 98 12.25 5.91 8.76
N ARG A 99 13.58 6.07 8.80
CA ARG A 99 14.49 5.84 7.67
C ARG A 99 14.44 4.39 7.20
N ALA A 100 14.61 3.45 8.13
CA ALA A 100 14.52 2.01 7.80
C ALA A 100 13.16 1.63 7.22
N ILE A 101 12.06 2.15 7.78
CA ILE A 101 10.70 1.93 7.25
C ILE A 101 10.57 2.40 5.80
N LEU A 102 11.04 3.61 5.48
CA LEU A 102 10.93 4.18 4.14
C LEU A 102 11.79 3.40 3.13
N LEU A 103 13.05 3.13 3.46
CA LEU A 103 13.99 2.47 2.55
C LEU A 103 13.65 0.99 2.34
N ILE A 104 13.35 0.23 3.40
CA ILE A 104 12.92 -1.18 3.29
C ILE A 104 11.57 -1.27 2.56
N GLY A 105 10.63 -0.39 2.89
CA GLY A 105 9.33 -0.34 2.25
C GLY A 105 9.42 -0.04 0.75
N TYR A 106 10.33 0.84 0.35
CA TYR A 106 10.60 1.17 -1.05
C TYR A 106 11.30 0.02 -1.77
N ALA A 107 12.47 -0.42 -1.28
CA ALA A 107 13.30 -1.43 -1.93
C ALA A 107 12.62 -2.81 -2.01
N GLY A 108 11.85 -3.18 -0.99
CA GLY A 108 11.04 -4.40 -1.00
C GLY A 108 9.70 -4.27 -1.75
N GLY A 109 9.29 -3.07 -2.15
CA GLY A 109 7.98 -2.83 -2.74
C GLY A 109 6.84 -3.28 -1.83
N LEU A 110 7.01 -3.11 -0.52
CA LEU A 110 6.15 -3.68 0.51
C LEU A 110 4.82 -2.93 0.67
N ARG A 111 3.79 -3.66 1.08
CA ARG A 111 2.58 -3.02 1.59
C ARG A 111 2.86 -2.50 3.01
N ARG A 112 2.21 -1.40 3.41
CA ARG A 112 2.39 -0.83 4.76
C ARG A 112 2.16 -1.85 5.89
N SER A 113 1.22 -2.78 5.71
CA SER A 113 0.98 -3.86 6.67
C SER A 113 2.12 -4.87 6.68
N GLU A 114 2.70 -5.19 5.53
CA GLU A 114 3.85 -6.09 5.41
C GLU A 114 5.09 -5.48 6.09
N ILE A 115 5.31 -4.17 5.96
CA ILE A 115 6.44 -3.48 6.63
C ILE A 115 6.41 -3.68 8.15
N VAL A 116 5.25 -3.46 8.76
CA VAL A 116 5.14 -3.46 10.23
C VAL A 116 4.88 -4.83 10.83
N SER A 117 4.55 -5.84 10.01
CA SER A 117 4.21 -7.18 10.52
C SER A 117 5.40 -8.12 10.64
N VAL A 118 6.59 -7.75 10.15
CA VAL A 118 7.76 -8.63 10.21
C VAL A 118 8.40 -8.65 11.59
N ASP A 119 8.87 -9.85 11.96
CA ASP A 119 9.70 -10.08 13.13
C ASP A 119 11.19 -10.16 12.75
N HIS A 120 12.04 -10.02 13.74
CA HIS A 120 13.48 -10.25 13.61
C HIS A 120 13.73 -11.76 13.61
N GLY A 121 14.36 -12.27 12.54
CA GLY A 121 14.49 -13.71 12.39
C GLY A 121 13.13 -14.42 12.40
N LYS A 122 13.11 -15.70 12.75
CA LYS A 122 11.91 -16.56 12.75
C LYS A 122 11.17 -16.59 14.09
N ASP A 123 11.07 -15.46 14.77
CA ASP A 123 10.53 -15.41 16.14
C ASP A 123 9.03 -15.67 16.26
N ASP A 124 8.27 -15.45 15.19
CA ASP A 124 6.83 -15.74 15.08
C ASP A 124 6.00 -15.22 16.28
N THR A 125 6.16 -13.93 16.58
CA THR A 125 5.42 -13.30 17.68
C THR A 125 3.94 -13.09 17.33
N PRO A 126 3.04 -12.83 18.29
CA PRO A 126 1.65 -12.51 18.02
C PRO A 126 1.50 -11.39 16.99
N ASP A 127 0.57 -11.56 16.04
CA ASP A 127 0.34 -10.66 14.89
C ASP A 127 1.51 -10.57 13.90
N SER A 128 2.44 -11.53 13.91
CA SER A 128 3.48 -11.67 12.90
C SER A 128 2.87 -11.96 11.53
N GLY A 129 3.39 -11.27 10.52
CA GLY A 129 3.09 -11.52 9.10
C GLY A 129 4.30 -12.07 8.35
N GLY A 130 5.29 -12.58 9.09
CA GLY A 130 6.55 -13.09 8.57
C GLY A 130 7.76 -12.52 9.29
N TRP A 131 8.93 -12.70 8.70
CA TRP A 131 10.18 -12.29 9.33
C TRP A 131 11.18 -11.71 8.33
N ILE A 132 12.22 -11.08 8.85
CA ILE A 132 13.36 -10.60 8.09
C ILE A 132 14.66 -11.18 8.64
N GLU A 133 15.50 -11.67 7.73
CA GLU A 133 16.85 -12.14 8.01
C GLU A 133 17.86 -11.23 7.30
N ILE A 134 18.90 -10.82 7.99
CA ILE A 134 19.97 -10.00 7.43
C ILE A 134 21.14 -10.94 7.09
N LEU A 135 21.59 -10.86 5.86
CA LEU A 135 22.69 -11.63 5.29
C LEU A 135 23.79 -10.68 4.81
N ASP A 136 24.98 -11.19 4.51
CA ASP A 136 26.10 -10.37 4.01
C ASP A 136 25.72 -9.58 2.74
N GLY A 137 25.03 -10.22 1.80
CA GLY A 137 24.60 -9.60 0.54
C GLY A 137 23.36 -8.71 0.61
N GLY A 138 22.61 -8.77 1.72
CA GLY A 138 21.33 -8.04 1.79
C GLY A 138 20.43 -8.50 2.93
N ALA A 139 19.12 -8.36 2.73
CA ALA A 139 18.10 -8.86 3.64
C ALA A 139 17.05 -9.67 2.87
N VAL A 140 16.54 -10.71 3.49
CA VAL A 140 15.47 -11.57 2.95
C VAL A 140 14.26 -11.49 3.88
N LEU A 141 13.12 -11.13 3.31
CA LEU A 141 11.84 -11.11 4.02
C LEU A 141 10.99 -12.30 3.57
N ALA A 142 10.62 -13.16 4.51
CA ALA A 142 9.57 -14.16 4.30
C ALA A 142 8.25 -13.57 4.78
N LEU A 143 7.29 -13.42 3.85
CA LEU A 143 6.02 -12.72 4.11
C LEU A 143 4.83 -13.64 3.89
N ASN A 144 3.95 -13.73 4.89
CA ASN A 144 2.65 -14.37 4.76
C ASN A 144 1.66 -13.39 4.12
N ALA A 145 1.54 -13.46 2.80
CA ALA A 145 0.67 -12.59 2.02
C ALA A 145 -0.70 -13.25 1.76
N LYS A 146 -1.66 -12.49 1.26
CA LYS A 146 -3.01 -13.00 0.91
C LYS A 146 -3.01 -14.18 -0.05
N THR A 147 -1.95 -14.33 -0.84
CA THR A 147 -1.77 -15.39 -1.85
C THR A 147 -0.84 -16.52 -1.39
N GLY A 148 -0.51 -16.55 -0.11
CA GLY A 148 0.44 -17.50 0.49
C GLY A 148 1.79 -16.85 0.81
N TRP A 149 2.74 -17.68 1.25
CA TRP A 149 4.09 -17.26 1.57
C TRP A 149 4.86 -16.82 0.33
N ARG A 150 5.64 -15.74 0.47
CA ARG A 150 6.57 -15.25 -0.55
C ARG A 150 7.82 -14.70 0.08
N GLU A 151 8.91 -14.77 -0.64
CA GLU A 151 10.17 -14.13 -0.27
C GLU A 151 10.38 -12.85 -1.06
N VAL A 152 11.00 -11.88 -0.39
CA VAL A 152 11.40 -10.59 -0.96
C VAL A 152 12.86 -10.37 -0.61
N GLU A 153 13.70 -10.29 -1.63
CA GLU A 153 15.13 -10.05 -1.49
C GLU A 153 15.40 -8.54 -1.62
N ILE A 154 16.17 -7.99 -0.69
CA ILE A 154 16.56 -6.57 -0.68
C ILE A 154 18.10 -6.54 -0.62
N GLY A 155 18.72 -6.17 -1.74
CA GLY A 155 20.18 -6.01 -1.81
C GLY A 155 20.68 -4.79 -1.03
N ARG A 156 21.97 -4.78 -0.70
CA ARG A 156 22.64 -3.60 -0.16
C ARG A 156 22.71 -2.49 -1.20
N GLY A 157 22.50 -1.25 -0.78
CA GLY A 157 22.64 -0.07 -1.63
C GLY A 157 24.11 0.30 -1.84
N SER A 158 24.37 1.11 -2.86
CA SER A 158 25.71 1.63 -3.19
C SER A 158 26.24 2.69 -2.20
N SER A 159 25.39 3.24 -1.36
CA SER A 159 25.72 4.24 -0.34
C SER A 159 25.08 3.85 0.98
N GLU A 160 25.85 3.88 2.08
CA GLU A 160 25.35 3.60 3.42
C GLU A 160 24.21 4.53 3.84
N GLN A 161 24.23 5.79 3.43
CA GLN A 161 23.21 6.78 3.77
C GLN A 161 21.82 6.42 3.21
N THR A 162 21.78 5.70 2.11
CA THR A 162 20.54 5.33 1.40
C THR A 162 20.35 3.82 1.27
N CYS A 163 21.27 3.03 1.85
CA CYS A 163 21.18 1.58 1.87
C CYS A 163 20.02 1.12 2.78
N PRO A 164 19.04 0.38 2.26
CA PRO A 164 17.91 -0.10 3.07
C PRO A 164 18.35 -1.06 4.17
N VAL A 165 19.33 -1.91 3.88
CA VAL A 165 19.84 -2.92 4.83
C VAL A 165 20.64 -2.24 5.94
N HIS A 166 21.53 -1.31 5.60
CA HIS A 166 22.29 -0.55 6.59
C HIS A 166 21.36 0.28 7.52
N ALA A 167 20.33 0.91 6.94
CA ALA A 167 19.35 1.65 7.74
C ALA A 167 18.59 0.72 8.72
N LEU A 168 18.29 -0.51 8.29
CA LEU A 168 17.67 -1.51 9.16
C LEU A 168 18.62 -1.95 10.28
N GLU A 169 19.88 -2.26 9.94
CA GLU A 169 20.91 -2.64 10.92
C GLU A 169 21.11 -1.55 11.97
N GLN A 170 21.23 -0.28 11.57
CA GLN A 170 21.32 0.84 12.48
C GLN A 170 20.09 0.93 13.40
N TRP A 171 18.89 0.81 12.84
CA TRP A 171 17.68 0.83 13.65
C TRP A 171 17.68 -0.29 14.69
N LEU A 172 17.92 -1.54 14.29
CA LEU A 172 17.93 -2.70 15.20
C LEU A 172 18.98 -2.54 16.30
N HIS A 173 20.19 -2.12 15.92
CA HIS A 173 21.30 -1.92 16.85
C HIS A 173 20.99 -0.85 17.91
N PHE A 174 20.60 0.34 17.51
CA PHE A 174 20.35 1.44 18.44
C PHE A 174 19.05 1.27 19.24
N ALA A 175 18.07 0.57 18.68
CA ALA A 175 16.83 0.20 19.37
C ALA A 175 17.02 -1.01 20.30
N LYS A 176 18.14 -1.74 20.20
CA LYS A 176 18.44 -2.98 20.93
C LYS A 176 17.37 -4.05 20.67
N ILE A 177 17.01 -4.24 19.40
CA ILE A 177 16.04 -5.24 18.96
C ILE A 177 16.82 -6.43 18.42
N ASP A 178 16.80 -7.52 19.15
CA ASP A 178 17.37 -8.83 18.83
C ASP A 178 16.29 -9.93 18.78
N PHE A 179 15.07 -9.59 19.16
CA PHE A 179 13.91 -10.48 19.18
C PHE A 179 12.61 -9.75 18.86
N GLY A 180 11.67 -10.44 18.23
CA GLY A 180 10.29 -10.00 18.03
C GLY A 180 10.08 -8.93 16.97
N PRO A 181 9.10 -8.05 17.13
CA PRO A 181 8.71 -7.10 16.09
C PRO A 181 9.85 -6.16 15.69
N VAL A 182 10.21 -6.14 14.40
CA VAL A 182 11.27 -5.27 13.87
C VAL A 182 10.92 -3.79 14.04
N PHE A 183 9.70 -3.40 13.73
CA PHE A 183 9.27 -2.01 13.82
C PHE A 183 8.32 -1.79 14.98
N VAL A 184 8.86 -1.17 16.03
CA VAL A 184 8.14 -0.89 17.27
C VAL A 184 7.94 0.61 17.48
N ARG A 185 7.11 0.95 18.47
CA ARG A 185 6.91 2.32 18.90
C ARG A 185 8.16 2.82 19.63
N THR A 186 8.40 4.12 19.63
CA THR A 186 9.40 4.77 20.48
C THR A 186 8.72 5.53 21.60
N SER A 187 9.42 5.73 22.71
CA SER A 187 8.99 6.59 23.79
C SER A 187 8.74 8.03 23.29
N ARG A 188 7.99 8.82 24.07
CA ARG A 188 7.64 10.19 23.68
C ARG A 188 8.87 11.07 23.47
N ASP A 189 9.90 10.89 24.29
CA ASP A 189 11.18 11.59 24.20
C ASP A 189 12.10 11.07 23.07
N GLY A 190 11.70 10.00 22.38
CA GLY A 190 12.45 9.41 21.27
C GLY A 190 13.70 8.62 21.67
N LYS A 191 13.95 8.39 22.97
CA LYS A 191 15.21 7.80 23.46
C LYS A 191 15.18 6.28 23.63
N ARG A 192 13.99 5.66 23.65
CA ARG A 192 13.83 4.22 23.87
C ARG A 192 12.86 3.61 22.87
N ALA A 193 13.20 2.42 22.39
CA ALA A 193 12.25 1.54 21.70
C ALA A 193 11.30 0.92 22.74
N LEU A 194 10.04 0.75 22.36
CA LEU A 194 9.02 0.10 23.19
C LEU A 194 8.74 -1.28 22.60
N GLU A 195 8.13 -2.18 23.38
CA GLU A 195 7.84 -3.54 22.93
C GLU A 195 6.71 -3.62 21.89
N ALA A 196 5.78 -2.67 21.93
CA ALA A 196 4.58 -2.71 21.10
C ALA A 196 4.89 -2.50 19.60
N ARG A 197 4.47 -3.46 18.79
CA ARG A 197 4.50 -3.40 17.32
C ARG A 197 3.91 -2.10 16.78
N LEU A 198 4.53 -1.54 15.77
CA LEU A 198 4.07 -0.32 15.12
C LEU A 198 2.79 -0.57 14.31
N SER A 199 1.83 0.34 14.38
CA SER A 199 0.64 0.27 13.53
C SER A 199 0.96 0.66 12.07
N ASP A 200 0.36 -0.03 11.11
CA ASP A 200 0.46 0.27 9.68
C ASP A 200 0.00 1.70 9.32
N LYS A 201 -0.88 2.29 10.15
CA LYS A 201 -1.31 3.70 10.03
C LYS A 201 -0.14 4.67 10.23
N HIS A 202 0.88 4.25 10.99
CA HIS A 202 2.08 5.08 11.17
C HIS A 202 2.85 5.25 9.86
N VAL A 203 3.02 4.17 9.09
CA VAL A 203 3.70 4.23 7.78
C VAL A 203 2.99 5.21 6.84
N ALA A 204 1.66 5.20 6.81
CA ALA A 204 0.90 6.14 5.99
C ALA A 204 1.07 7.61 6.44
N ARG A 205 1.15 7.85 7.76
CA ARG A 205 1.42 9.20 8.31
C ARG A 205 2.85 9.65 8.03
N LEU A 206 3.81 8.75 8.21
CA LEU A 206 5.22 9.01 7.94
C LEU A 206 5.43 9.47 6.49
N ILE A 207 4.88 8.72 5.52
CA ILE A 207 4.96 9.08 4.10
C ILE A 207 4.40 10.48 3.87
N LYS A 208 3.22 10.77 4.39
CA LYS A 208 2.59 12.08 4.22
C LYS A 208 3.41 13.23 4.83
N GLN A 209 3.94 13.02 6.04
CA GLN A 209 4.76 14.01 6.73
C GLN A 209 6.08 14.28 6.00
N THR A 210 6.76 13.22 5.54
CA THR A 210 8.03 13.37 4.82
C THR A 210 7.86 13.95 3.42
N VAL A 211 6.76 13.62 2.72
CA VAL A 211 6.39 14.30 1.45
C VAL A 211 6.18 15.80 1.65
N LEU A 212 5.54 16.23 2.73
CA LEU A 212 5.38 17.65 3.00
C LEU A 212 6.71 18.32 3.31
N LYS A 213 7.52 17.70 4.17
CA LYS A 213 8.82 18.24 4.59
C LYS A 213 9.84 18.32 3.46
N SER A 214 9.83 17.35 2.54
CA SER A 214 10.76 17.31 1.41
C SER A 214 10.41 18.23 0.26
N GLY A 215 9.26 18.91 0.31
CA GLY A 215 8.84 19.80 -0.76
C GLY A 215 8.32 19.13 -2.04
N ILE A 216 8.14 17.81 -2.03
CA ILE A 216 7.57 17.08 -3.19
C ILE A 216 6.21 17.67 -3.53
N ARG A 217 5.97 18.02 -4.80
CA ARG A 217 4.75 18.68 -5.27
C ARG A 217 4.44 20.00 -4.53
N ALA A 218 5.47 20.80 -4.23
CA ALA A 218 5.31 22.07 -3.51
C ALA A 218 4.42 23.08 -4.25
N GLU A 219 4.24 22.92 -5.55
CA GLU A 219 3.34 23.71 -6.39
C GLU A 219 1.85 23.50 -6.07
N LEU A 220 1.51 22.43 -5.37
CA LEU A 220 0.12 22.10 -5.02
C LEU A 220 -0.19 22.48 -3.56
N PRO A 221 -1.45 22.81 -3.24
CA PRO A 221 -1.89 22.98 -1.88
C PRO A 221 -1.63 21.70 -1.03
N GLU A 222 -1.33 21.87 0.25
CA GLU A 222 -1.02 20.77 1.17
C GLU A 222 -2.06 19.65 1.15
N LYS A 223 -3.35 19.99 1.16
CA LYS A 223 -4.46 19.03 1.11
C LYS A 223 -4.37 18.13 -0.13
N ASP A 224 -4.04 18.70 -1.28
CA ASP A 224 -3.96 17.98 -2.54
C ASP A 224 -2.69 17.10 -2.57
N ARG A 225 -1.55 17.61 -2.09
CA ARG A 225 -0.32 16.85 -1.89
C ARG A 225 -0.58 15.61 -1.02
N LEU A 226 -1.22 15.78 0.13
CA LEU A 226 -1.58 14.68 1.02
C LEU A 226 -2.56 13.67 0.40
N ALA A 227 -3.40 14.13 -0.55
CA ALA A 227 -4.32 13.28 -1.27
C ALA A 227 -3.62 12.44 -2.35
N LEU A 228 -2.51 12.91 -2.92
CA LEU A 228 -1.75 12.20 -3.96
C LEU A 228 -1.00 10.98 -3.43
N PHE A 229 -0.48 11.03 -2.20
CA PHE A 229 0.40 9.99 -1.63
C PHE A 229 -0.28 9.13 -0.57
N SER A 230 0.18 7.90 -0.45
CA SER A 230 -0.30 6.92 0.53
C SER A 230 0.76 5.85 0.78
N GLY A 231 0.49 4.92 1.72
CA GLY A 231 1.36 3.76 1.95
C GLY A 231 1.61 2.88 0.70
N HIS A 232 0.80 3.04 -0.34
CA HIS A 232 1.00 2.34 -1.61
C HIS A 232 2.00 3.04 -2.55
N SER A 233 2.33 4.29 -2.28
CA SER A 233 3.21 5.11 -3.12
C SER A 233 4.66 4.62 -3.15
N LEU A 234 5.19 4.04 -2.05
CA LEU A 234 6.51 3.39 -2.02
C LEU A 234 6.58 2.22 -3.00
N ARG A 235 5.60 1.33 -2.91
CA ARG A 235 5.49 0.17 -3.78
C ARG A 235 5.28 0.55 -5.26
N ALA A 236 4.48 1.58 -5.50
CA ALA A 236 4.29 2.13 -6.84
C ALA A 236 5.60 2.72 -7.38
N GLY A 237 6.41 3.33 -6.51
CA GLY A 237 7.72 3.86 -6.84
C GLY A 237 8.67 2.79 -7.35
N LEU A 238 8.91 1.74 -6.57
CA LEU A 238 9.75 0.62 -7.01
C LEU A 238 9.25 0.05 -8.35
N ALA A 239 7.94 -0.21 -8.46
CA ALA A 239 7.36 -0.78 -9.68
C ALA A 239 7.54 0.10 -10.92
N SER A 240 7.58 1.43 -10.74
CA SER A 240 7.74 2.40 -11.83
C SER A 240 9.21 2.67 -12.16
N SER A 241 10.11 2.54 -11.19
CA SER A 241 11.53 2.90 -11.34
C SER A 241 12.42 1.71 -11.70
N ALA A 242 11.99 0.48 -11.39
CA ALA A 242 12.82 -0.71 -11.64
C ALA A 242 12.97 -0.97 -13.15
N GLU A 243 14.18 -0.74 -13.66
CA GLU A 243 14.56 -0.99 -15.07
C GLU A 243 15.03 -2.43 -15.28
N VAL A 244 14.22 -3.38 -14.83
CA VAL A 244 14.49 -4.82 -14.95
C VAL A 244 13.32 -5.53 -15.61
N ASN A 245 13.54 -6.77 -16.02
CA ASN A 245 12.47 -7.58 -16.62
C ASN A 245 11.24 -7.63 -15.72
N GLU A 246 10.05 -7.47 -16.32
CA GLU A 246 8.74 -7.47 -15.65
C GLU A 246 8.55 -8.63 -14.67
N ARG A 247 9.10 -9.82 -14.97
CA ARG A 247 8.99 -11.01 -14.12
C ARG A 247 9.62 -10.80 -12.74
N TYR A 248 10.77 -10.10 -12.67
CA TYR A 248 11.42 -9.80 -11.39
C TYR A 248 10.58 -8.81 -10.56
N VAL A 249 10.06 -7.78 -11.21
CA VAL A 249 9.17 -6.81 -10.55
C VAL A 249 7.89 -7.49 -10.06
N GLN A 250 7.31 -8.38 -10.87
CA GLN A 250 6.11 -9.15 -10.50
C GLN A 250 6.38 -10.06 -9.30
N LYS A 251 7.51 -10.80 -9.30
CA LYS A 251 7.94 -11.66 -8.18
C LYS A 251 8.11 -10.83 -6.91
N GLN A 252 8.91 -9.74 -6.99
CA GLN A 252 9.20 -8.84 -5.87
C GLN A 252 7.92 -8.28 -5.23
N LEU A 253 6.99 -7.87 -6.07
CA LEU A 253 5.72 -7.30 -5.62
C LEU A 253 4.68 -8.36 -5.21
N GLY A 254 4.85 -9.62 -5.56
CA GLY A 254 3.84 -10.67 -5.34
C GLY A 254 2.52 -10.31 -6.02
N HIS A 255 2.58 -9.89 -7.28
CA HIS A 255 1.39 -9.63 -8.09
C HIS A 255 0.85 -10.93 -8.68
N ALA A 256 -0.45 -11.21 -8.48
CA ALA A 256 -1.11 -12.39 -9.00
C ALA A 256 -1.15 -12.45 -10.54
N SER A 257 -0.98 -11.30 -11.22
CA SER A 257 -0.94 -11.23 -12.67
C SER A 257 0.04 -10.17 -13.18
N ALA A 258 0.64 -10.41 -14.34
CA ALA A 258 1.49 -9.47 -15.05
C ALA A 258 0.77 -8.13 -15.34
N GLU A 259 -0.54 -8.16 -15.60
CA GLU A 259 -1.34 -6.95 -15.84
C GLU A 259 -1.26 -5.96 -14.67
N MET A 260 -1.20 -6.44 -13.43
CA MET A 260 -1.03 -5.58 -12.26
C MET A 260 0.31 -4.84 -12.29
N THR A 261 1.39 -5.51 -12.70
CA THR A 261 2.73 -4.91 -12.84
C THR A 261 2.76 -3.91 -13.98
N ARG A 262 2.21 -4.27 -15.14
CA ARG A 262 2.14 -3.41 -16.33
C ARG A 262 1.42 -2.09 -16.11
N ARG A 263 0.43 -2.03 -15.21
CA ARG A 263 -0.24 -0.77 -14.85
C ARG A 263 0.70 0.27 -14.28
N TYR A 264 1.75 -0.14 -13.57
CA TYR A 264 2.78 0.76 -13.06
C TYR A 264 3.77 1.14 -14.16
N GLN A 265 4.20 0.19 -14.98
CA GLN A 265 5.15 0.40 -16.06
C GLN A 265 4.60 1.30 -17.17
N ARG A 266 3.30 1.16 -17.53
CA ARG A 266 2.63 2.06 -18.50
C ARG A 266 2.69 3.54 -18.12
N ARG A 267 2.83 3.88 -16.84
CA ARG A 267 3.02 5.27 -16.40
C ARG A 267 4.41 5.77 -16.74
N ARG A 268 5.43 4.95 -16.52
CA ARG A 268 6.82 5.24 -16.89
C ARG A 268 6.97 5.40 -18.39
N ASP A 269 6.32 4.51 -19.14
CA ASP A 269 6.47 4.42 -20.59
C ASP A 269 5.47 5.31 -21.35
N ARG A 270 4.73 6.18 -20.63
CA ARG A 270 3.82 7.14 -21.26
C ARG A 270 4.63 8.06 -22.18
N PHE A 271 4.27 8.09 -23.46
CA PHE A 271 4.94 8.79 -24.55
C PHE A 271 6.33 8.25 -24.97
N ARG A 272 6.84 7.18 -24.35
CA ARG A 272 8.06 6.50 -24.81
C ARG A 272 7.88 5.92 -26.21
N VAL A 273 6.68 5.42 -26.49
CA VAL A 273 6.25 5.07 -27.85
C VAL A 273 5.25 6.14 -28.29
N ASN A 274 5.69 7.03 -29.15
CA ASN A 274 4.88 8.11 -29.72
C ASN A 274 4.27 7.64 -31.04
N LEU A 275 3.05 7.11 -31.00
CA LEU A 275 2.35 6.60 -32.18
C LEU A 275 2.03 7.74 -33.18
N THR A 276 1.81 8.96 -32.72
CA THR A 276 1.57 10.12 -33.57
C THR A 276 2.78 10.39 -34.45
N MET A 277 3.96 10.46 -33.81
CA MET A 277 5.22 10.64 -34.52
C MET A 277 5.57 9.46 -35.44
N ALA A 278 5.28 8.21 -34.98
CA ALA A 278 5.46 7.01 -35.80
C ALA A 278 4.48 6.93 -36.99
N ALA A 279 3.34 7.61 -36.91
CA ALA A 279 2.35 7.72 -37.99
C ALA A 279 2.63 8.91 -38.94
N GLY A 280 3.75 9.65 -38.73
CA GLY A 280 4.14 10.75 -39.62
C GLY A 280 3.41 12.08 -39.37
N LEU A 281 2.84 12.27 -38.18
CA LEU A 281 2.20 13.54 -37.75
C LEU A 281 3.09 14.30 -36.77
#